data_1aaf121bdbd6c45bb68f667781ddcb43
#
_entry.id   1aaf121bdbd6c45bb68f667781ddcb43
#
_cell.length_a   1.000
_cell.length_b   1.000
_cell.length_c   1.000
_cell.angle_alpha   90.00
_cell.angle_beta   90.00
_cell.angle_gamma   90.00
#
_symmetry.space_group_name_H-M   'P 1'
#
loop_
_entity.id
_entity.type
_entity.pdbx_description
1 polymer ?
#
loop_
_entity_poly.entity_id
_entity_poly.type
_entity_poly.pdbx_seq_one_letter_code
_entity_poly.pdbx_strand_id
1 'polypeptide(L)'
;MENWKPKEIIVNEKVKDDPVTKYVMEKCKGVLPIYVDNGKATTIVAASEVLKGTETMLDKILAGKGVLYIGPPGNDVVDVFSMPDNRMMCPHFDRLKLASNGCFYLCDWCYLKLTYRAAFSFITIRAEYDKIKRQIEKRLNTTKENVIFNSGEMADSLALDHLTRAGRGFIPFFGNTENGYLFMLTKSDNVDGIIDLDHNGHTVIAWSMNNAAVSRKYEIGAPPFKRRLAAAKKIQKAGYPLRIRLDPIIPFDGWKEAYAQTIKEIFAEVAPERVTLGTLRFEKGFYNMRNSIFTTGADLPQIMEEMSPMFPPKMFSASKNPKSGKYSFSESRRSEIFKFAIKEIRKHSDCRIALCKESADVWERVGLDLSRCSCACQLDYAEMISR
;
A
#
# COMPACT_ATOMS: atom_id res chain seq x y z
N MET A 1 8.46 14.14 14.18
CA MET A 1 8.81 14.74 12.87
C MET A 1 7.66 15.65 12.48
N GLU A 2 7.97 16.80 11.88
CA GLU A 2 6.92 17.59 11.24
C GLU A 2 6.16 16.73 10.24
N ASN A 3 4.84 16.88 10.22
CA ASN A 3 4.01 16.24 9.22
C ASN A 3 4.44 16.75 7.84
N TRP A 4 4.57 15.84 6.87
CA TRP A 4 4.92 16.20 5.50
C TRP A 4 3.99 17.28 4.96
N LYS A 5 4.58 18.25 4.26
CA LYS A 5 3.86 19.30 3.53
C LYS A 5 4.37 19.35 2.09
N PRO A 6 3.51 19.56 1.10
CA PRO A 6 3.92 19.73 -0.28
C PRO A 6 4.69 21.05 -0.46
N LYS A 7 5.60 21.07 -1.43
CA LYS A 7 6.26 22.29 -1.92
C LYS A 7 5.33 23.09 -2.84
N GLU A 8 4.49 22.38 -3.59
CA GLU A 8 3.47 22.95 -4.47
C GLU A 8 2.13 22.25 -4.29
N ILE A 9 1.06 23.02 -4.38
CA ILE A 9 -0.32 22.53 -4.38
C ILE A 9 -0.99 22.98 -5.68
N ILE A 10 -1.45 22.01 -6.46
CA ILE A 10 -2.20 22.25 -7.69
C ILE A 10 -3.64 21.80 -7.45
N VAL A 11 -4.60 22.66 -7.68
CA VAL A 11 -6.01 22.44 -7.37
C VAL A 11 -6.84 22.50 -8.65
N ASN A 12 -7.65 21.48 -8.88
CA ASN A 12 -8.65 21.56 -9.93
C ASN A 12 -9.73 22.57 -9.52
N GLU A 13 -10.04 23.52 -10.41
CA GLU A 13 -11.04 24.59 -10.14
C GLU A 13 -12.39 24.05 -9.66
N LYS A 14 -12.79 22.88 -10.13
CA LYS A 14 -14.06 22.24 -9.75
C LYS A 14 -14.18 21.91 -8.27
N VAL A 15 -13.05 21.78 -7.58
CA VAL A 15 -12.97 21.39 -6.16
C VAL A 15 -12.31 22.45 -5.28
N LYS A 16 -12.12 23.66 -5.77
CA LYS A 16 -11.48 24.74 -5.01
C LYS A 16 -12.21 25.06 -3.68
N ASP A 17 -13.52 24.95 -3.70
CA ASP A 17 -14.37 25.26 -2.54
C ASP A 17 -14.76 24.04 -1.70
N ASP A 18 -14.29 22.84 -2.09
CA ASP A 18 -14.56 21.60 -1.37
C ASP A 18 -13.94 21.61 0.05
N PRO A 19 -14.62 21.05 1.06
CA PRO A 19 -14.12 21.00 2.43
C PRO A 19 -12.71 20.36 2.56
N VAL A 20 -12.40 19.32 1.78
CA VAL A 20 -11.08 18.67 1.76
C VAL A 20 -10.03 19.66 1.28
N THR A 21 -10.29 20.37 0.20
CA THR A 21 -9.37 21.39 -0.37
C THR A 21 -9.14 22.50 0.65
N LYS A 22 -10.19 23.05 1.23
CA LYS A 22 -10.09 24.11 2.25
C LYS A 22 -9.26 23.68 3.44
N TYR A 23 -9.47 22.45 3.92
CA TYR A 23 -8.69 21.91 5.04
C TYR A 23 -7.20 21.73 4.69
N VAL A 24 -6.89 21.19 3.49
CA VAL A 24 -5.50 21.09 3.03
C VAL A 24 -4.84 22.45 2.98
N MET A 25 -5.52 23.45 2.44
CA MET A 25 -4.99 24.82 2.36
C MET A 25 -4.76 25.42 3.74
N GLU A 26 -5.65 25.17 4.69
CA GLU A 26 -5.47 25.59 6.09
C GLU A 26 -4.22 24.96 6.72
N LYS A 27 -3.98 23.67 6.48
CA LYS A 27 -2.79 22.95 7.01
C LYS A 27 -1.49 23.30 6.32
N CYS A 28 -1.56 23.74 5.07
CA CYS A 28 -0.42 24.10 4.25
C CYS A 28 -0.24 25.61 4.09
N LYS A 29 -0.53 26.39 5.16
CA LYS A 29 -0.34 27.84 5.16
C LYS A 29 1.05 28.21 4.63
N GLY A 30 1.10 29.16 3.69
CA GLY A 30 2.33 29.62 3.03
C GLY A 30 2.60 28.96 1.67
N VAL A 31 1.86 27.91 1.30
CA VAL A 31 1.90 27.35 -0.05
C VAL A 31 0.69 27.88 -0.82
N LEU A 32 0.91 28.76 -1.80
CA LEU A 32 -0.15 29.29 -2.64
C LEU A 32 -0.62 28.22 -3.66
N PRO A 33 -1.96 28.05 -3.82
CA PRO A 33 -2.46 27.08 -4.79
C PRO A 33 -2.32 27.57 -6.23
N ILE A 34 -1.99 26.66 -7.13
CA ILE A 34 -2.07 26.86 -8.57
C ILE A 34 -3.36 26.20 -9.06
N TYR A 35 -4.24 26.97 -9.68
CA TYR A 35 -5.50 26.45 -10.18
C TYR A 35 -5.39 25.95 -11.62
N VAL A 36 -6.05 24.83 -11.92
CA VAL A 36 -6.09 24.24 -13.26
C VAL A 36 -7.51 23.81 -13.60
N ASP A 37 -7.87 23.92 -14.87
CA ASP A 37 -9.22 23.62 -15.38
C ASP A 37 -9.50 22.11 -15.51
N ASN A 38 -8.44 21.30 -15.65
CA ASN A 38 -8.57 19.86 -15.83
C ASN A 38 -7.48 19.07 -15.08
N GLY A 39 -7.71 17.77 -14.91
CA GLY A 39 -6.81 16.84 -14.21
C GLY A 39 -5.86 16.05 -15.13
N LYS A 40 -5.62 16.50 -16.36
CA LYS A 40 -4.67 15.83 -17.25
C LYS A 40 -3.25 16.00 -16.70
N ALA A 41 -2.46 14.91 -16.75
CA ALA A 41 -1.08 14.95 -16.27
C ALA A 41 -0.24 16.04 -16.95
N THR A 42 -0.44 16.22 -18.26
CA THR A 42 0.27 17.25 -19.03
C THR A 42 -0.03 18.66 -18.53
N THR A 43 -1.28 18.95 -18.16
CA THR A 43 -1.67 20.22 -17.57
C THR A 43 -1.02 20.44 -16.21
N ILE A 44 -1.06 19.42 -15.34
CA ILE A 44 -0.49 19.50 -13.99
C ILE A 44 1.03 19.66 -14.06
N VAL A 45 1.71 18.89 -14.90
CA VAL A 45 3.17 18.99 -15.09
C VAL A 45 3.56 20.36 -15.65
N ALA A 46 2.81 20.88 -16.61
CA ALA A 46 3.06 22.20 -17.18
C ALA A 46 2.84 23.35 -16.18
N ALA A 47 1.94 23.17 -15.22
CA ALA A 47 1.66 24.16 -14.17
C ALA A 47 2.69 24.14 -13.03
N SER A 48 3.44 23.04 -12.85
CA SER A 48 4.36 22.85 -11.72
C SER A 48 5.76 23.38 -12.02
N GLU A 49 6.24 24.29 -11.22
CA GLU A 49 7.65 24.73 -11.28
C GLU A 49 8.60 23.66 -10.71
N VAL A 50 8.16 22.90 -9.71
CA VAL A 50 8.94 21.81 -9.11
C VAL A 50 9.21 20.67 -10.11
N LEU A 51 8.29 20.41 -11.05
CA LEU A 51 8.44 19.36 -12.07
C LEU A 51 9.18 19.83 -13.32
N LYS A 52 9.26 21.14 -13.55
CA LYS A 52 10.05 21.71 -14.66
C LYS A 52 11.54 21.44 -14.44
N GLY A 53 12.26 21.16 -15.52
CA GLY A 53 13.71 20.94 -15.47
C GLY A 53 14.15 19.60 -14.88
N THR A 54 13.22 18.68 -14.60
CA THR A 54 13.59 17.32 -14.21
C THR A 54 14.01 16.50 -15.44
N GLU A 55 15.24 16.00 -15.45
CA GLU A 55 15.82 15.31 -16.60
C GLU A 55 15.65 13.80 -16.50
N THR A 56 16.10 13.21 -15.39
CA THR A 56 16.08 11.76 -15.21
C THR A 56 14.75 11.26 -14.66
N MET A 57 14.49 9.96 -14.78
CA MET A 57 13.33 9.33 -14.16
C MET A 57 13.36 9.47 -12.63
N LEU A 58 14.53 9.36 -12.03
CA LEU A 58 14.68 9.50 -10.56
C LEU A 58 14.37 10.94 -10.13
N ASP A 59 14.87 11.96 -10.86
CA ASP A 59 14.56 13.37 -10.56
C ASP A 59 13.06 13.63 -10.60
N LYS A 60 12.36 13.10 -11.59
CA LYS A 60 10.89 13.20 -11.71
C LYS A 60 10.17 12.55 -10.53
N ILE A 61 10.63 11.38 -10.11
CA ILE A 61 10.07 10.68 -8.95
C ILE A 61 10.30 11.49 -7.66
N LEU A 62 11.51 11.99 -7.45
CA LEU A 62 11.86 12.78 -6.27
C LEU A 62 11.11 14.12 -6.23
N ALA A 63 11.12 14.85 -7.33
CA ALA A 63 10.41 16.13 -7.46
C ALA A 63 8.90 15.96 -7.25
N GLY A 64 8.31 14.93 -7.85
CA GLY A 64 6.88 14.64 -7.75
C GLY A 64 6.39 14.39 -6.32
N LYS A 65 7.27 13.90 -5.42
CA LYS A 65 6.91 13.78 -3.99
C LYS A 65 6.77 15.13 -3.28
N GLY A 66 7.16 16.22 -3.91
CA GLY A 66 6.93 17.58 -3.43
C GLY A 66 5.66 18.24 -3.98
N VAL A 67 4.97 17.63 -4.94
CA VAL A 67 3.80 18.23 -5.62
C VAL A 67 2.53 17.47 -5.23
N LEU A 68 1.53 18.21 -4.75
CA LEU A 68 0.20 17.70 -4.39
C LEU A 68 -0.83 18.22 -5.38
N TYR A 69 -1.49 17.32 -6.08
CA TYR A 69 -2.67 17.65 -6.87
C TYR A 69 -3.95 17.27 -6.13
N ILE A 70 -4.91 18.19 -6.07
CA ILE A 70 -6.25 17.99 -5.50
C ILE A 70 -7.27 18.03 -6.63
N GLY A 71 -7.96 16.92 -6.85
CA GLY A 71 -8.93 16.81 -7.93
C GLY A 71 -10.22 16.11 -7.55
N PRO A 72 -11.25 16.22 -8.39
CA PRO A 72 -12.49 15.47 -8.22
C PRO A 72 -12.25 13.96 -8.37
N PRO A 73 -13.11 13.11 -7.77
CA PRO A 73 -13.05 11.68 -8.03
C PRO A 73 -13.43 11.38 -9.48
N GLY A 74 -12.72 10.42 -10.07
CA GLY A 74 -13.13 9.81 -11.34
C GLY A 74 -14.29 8.82 -11.13
N ASN A 75 -14.86 8.34 -12.22
CA ASN A 75 -15.87 7.28 -12.17
C ASN A 75 -15.30 5.92 -11.75
N ASP A 76 -13.99 5.79 -11.73
CA ASP A 76 -13.21 4.60 -11.40
C ASP A 76 -12.54 4.70 -10.03
N VAL A 77 -13.03 5.57 -9.14
CA VAL A 77 -12.48 5.69 -7.78
C VAL A 77 -12.67 4.40 -6.99
N VAL A 78 -13.71 3.65 -7.31
CA VAL A 78 -13.94 2.27 -6.88
C VAL A 78 -13.81 1.37 -8.11
N ASP A 79 -12.90 0.39 -8.06
CA ASP A 79 -12.76 -0.62 -9.10
C ASP A 79 -12.33 -1.98 -8.52
N VAL A 80 -12.65 -3.06 -9.23
CA VAL A 80 -12.27 -4.42 -8.83
C VAL A 80 -10.85 -4.71 -9.28
N PHE A 81 -10.01 -5.10 -8.33
CA PHE A 81 -8.68 -5.62 -8.63
C PHE A 81 -8.73 -7.13 -8.82
N SER A 82 -8.16 -7.61 -9.91
CA SER A 82 -7.87 -9.02 -10.12
C SER A 82 -6.45 -9.20 -10.64
N MET A 83 -5.80 -10.29 -10.21
CA MET A 83 -4.46 -10.61 -10.69
C MET A 83 -4.49 -11.00 -12.16
N PRO A 84 -3.64 -10.38 -13.00
CA PRO A 84 -3.55 -10.74 -14.42
C PRO A 84 -2.99 -12.16 -14.64
N ASP A 85 -2.20 -12.68 -13.68
CA ASP A 85 -1.59 -14.00 -13.73
C ASP A 85 -2.23 -14.91 -12.69
N ASN A 86 -3.04 -15.86 -13.14
CA ASN A 86 -3.77 -16.80 -12.31
C ASN A 86 -2.88 -17.84 -11.60
N ARG A 87 -1.59 -17.87 -11.89
CA ARG A 87 -0.61 -18.70 -11.16
C ARG A 87 -0.24 -18.09 -9.81
N MET A 88 -0.50 -16.80 -9.62
CA MET A 88 -0.34 -16.12 -8.34
C MET A 88 -1.65 -16.13 -7.57
N MET A 89 -1.61 -16.69 -6.39
CA MET A 89 -2.76 -16.70 -5.49
C MET A 89 -2.94 -15.30 -4.88
N CYS A 90 -3.90 -14.58 -5.42
CA CYS A 90 -4.30 -13.27 -4.92
C CYS A 90 -5.79 -13.11 -5.21
N PRO A 91 -6.62 -13.17 -4.19
CA PRO A 91 -8.07 -13.04 -4.38
C PRO A 91 -8.46 -11.66 -4.90
N HIS A 92 -9.64 -11.55 -5.50
CA HIS A 92 -10.22 -10.29 -5.92
C HIS A 92 -10.54 -9.42 -4.70
N PHE A 93 -10.40 -8.12 -4.84
CA PHE A 93 -10.84 -7.13 -3.84
C PHE A 93 -11.19 -5.82 -4.55
N ASP A 94 -12.01 -5.00 -3.90
CA ASP A 94 -12.32 -3.67 -4.42
C ASP A 94 -11.24 -2.68 -3.99
N ARG A 95 -10.69 -1.92 -4.95
CA ARG A 95 -9.77 -0.81 -4.63
C ARG A 95 -10.57 0.45 -4.41
N LEU A 96 -10.20 1.20 -3.38
CA LEU A 96 -10.71 2.54 -3.10
C LEU A 96 -9.58 3.57 -3.30
N LYS A 97 -9.61 4.29 -4.41
CA LYS A 97 -8.53 5.20 -4.82
C LYS A 97 -8.74 6.62 -4.26
N LEU A 98 -8.72 6.76 -2.94
CA LEU A 98 -8.78 8.07 -2.26
C LEU A 98 -7.59 8.95 -2.60
N ALA A 99 -6.43 8.33 -2.82
CA ALA A 99 -5.22 8.94 -3.32
C ALA A 99 -4.58 8.06 -4.39
N SER A 100 -3.84 8.67 -5.30
CA SER A 100 -3.07 7.99 -6.32
C SER A 100 -1.64 8.51 -6.29
N ASN A 101 -0.65 7.62 -6.35
CA ASN A 101 0.73 7.93 -6.05
C ASN A 101 0.86 8.73 -4.71
N GLY A 102 -0.11 8.54 -3.84
CA GLY A 102 -0.43 9.33 -2.66
C GLY A 102 0.42 9.02 -1.45
N CYS A 103 1.66 8.57 -1.66
CA CYS A 103 2.62 8.32 -0.60
C CYS A 103 3.88 9.14 -0.88
N PHE A 104 4.26 9.99 0.05
CA PHE A 104 5.48 10.78 -0.06
C PHE A 104 6.74 10.02 0.39
N TYR A 105 6.59 8.80 0.90
CA TYR A 105 7.73 7.94 1.20
C TYR A 105 8.44 7.51 -0.09
N LEU A 106 9.74 7.32 0.02
CA LEU A 106 10.62 6.95 -1.09
C LEU A 106 11.15 5.52 -0.96
N CYS A 107 10.31 4.59 -0.50
CA CYS A 107 10.70 3.18 -0.38
C CYS A 107 11.26 2.66 -1.71
N ASP A 108 12.47 2.08 -1.69
CA ASP A 108 13.16 1.72 -2.92
C ASP A 108 12.45 0.63 -3.73
N TRP A 109 11.83 -0.34 -3.07
CA TRP A 109 11.07 -1.40 -3.76
C TRP A 109 9.64 -1.01 -4.14
N CYS A 110 9.23 0.25 -3.94
CA CYS A 110 7.85 0.66 -4.19
C CYS A 110 7.50 0.62 -5.68
N TYR A 111 6.59 -0.27 -6.06
CA TYR A 111 6.15 -0.38 -7.45
C TYR A 111 5.45 0.87 -7.98
N LEU A 112 4.93 1.72 -7.11
CA LEU A 112 4.29 2.98 -7.49
C LEU A 112 5.25 3.96 -8.16
N LYS A 113 6.57 3.83 -7.93
CA LYS A 113 7.59 4.61 -8.65
C LYS A 113 7.43 4.51 -10.18
N LEU A 114 7.03 3.33 -10.70
CA LEU A 114 6.85 3.11 -12.13
C LEU A 114 5.40 2.92 -12.58
N THR A 115 4.47 2.67 -11.68
CA THR A 115 3.05 2.48 -12.02
C THR A 115 2.49 3.72 -12.72
N TYR A 116 2.82 4.89 -12.23
CA TYR A 116 2.41 6.17 -12.78
C TYR A 116 3.41 6.77 -13.76
N ARG A 117 4.59 6.17 -13.89
CA ARG A 117 5.70 6.62 -14.73
C ARG A 117 6.05 8.10 -14.51
N ALA A 118 6.96 8.62 -15.32
CA ALA A 118 7.38 10.01 -15.25
C ALA A 118 6.25 11.04 -15.46
N ALA A 119 5.19 10.67 -16.16
CA ALA A 119 4.08 11.57 -16.46
C ALA A 119 3.18 11.89 -15.25
N PHE A 120 3.18 11.03 -14.22
CA PHE A 120 2.31 11.16 -13.04
C PHE A 120 3.11 10.99 -11.73
N SER A 121 4.29 11.59 -11.65
CA SER A 121 5.14 11.44 -10.47
C SER A 121 4.59 12.16 -9.23
N PHE A 122 3.66 13.10 -9.41
CA PHE A 122 3.05 13.89 -8.34
C PHE A 122 2.02 13.08 -7.52
N ILE A 123 1.81 13.52 -6.30
CA ILE A 123 0.81 12.96 -5.38
C ILE A 123 -0.56 13.50 -5.76
N THR A 124 -1.56 12.62 -5.88
CA THR A 124 -2.95 13.01 -6.13
C THR A 124 -3.82 12.61 -4.94
N ILE A 125 -4.66 13.52 -4.47
CA ILE A 125 -5.76 13.23 -3.54
C ILE A 125 -7.10 13.60 -4.17
N ARG A 126 -8.16 12.93 -3.69
CA ARG A 126 -9.52 13.16 -4.17
C ARG A 126 -10.31 13.99 -3.15
N ALA A 127 -10.96 15.02 -3.64
CA ALA A 127 -11.98 15.78 -2.92
C ALA A 127 -13.37 15.15 -3.14
N GLU A 128 -14.44 15.82 -2.76
CA GLU A 128 -15.84 15.42 -2.95
C GLU A 128 -16.16 14.02 -2.37
N TYR A 129 -15.86 13.79 -1.10
CA TYR A 129 -16.05 12.50 -0.43
C TYR A 129 -17.46 11.94 -0.56
N ASP A 130 -18.48 12.78 -0.62
CA ASP A 130 -19.85 12.32 -0.79
C ASP A 130 -20.10 11.68 -2.19
N LYS A 131 -19.40 12.14 -3.23
CA LYS A 131 -19.43 11.46 -4.54
C LYS A 131 -18.75 10.09 -4.47
N ILE A 132 -17.70 9.97 -3.69
CA ILE A 132 -17.00 8.69 -3.49
C ILE A 132 -17.90 7.73 -2.70
N LYS A 133 -18.52 8.19 -1.61
CA LYS A 133 -19.47 7.38 -0.83
C LYS A 133 -20.59 6.83 -1.68
N ARG A 134 -21.19 7.65 -2.56
CA ARG A 134 -22.22 7.18 -3.52
C ARG A 134 -21.70 6.09 -4.47
N GLN A 135 -20.43 6.13 -4.88
CA GLN A 135 -19.86 5.04 -5.70
C GLN A 135 -19.66 3.75 -4.87
N ILE A 136 -19.29 3.88 -3.61
CA ILE A 136 -19.18 2.73 -2.68
C ILE A 136 -20.58 2.12 -2.47
N GLU A 137 -21.58 2.92 -2.13
CA GLU A 137 -22.98 2.48 -1.95
C GLU A 137 -23.51 1.79 -3.20
N LYS A 138 -23.27 2.36 -4.38
CA LYS A 138 -23.64 1.72 -5.66
C LYS A 138 -23.01 0.33 -5.79
N ARG A 139 -21.74 0.18 -5.40
CA ARG A 139 -21.04 -1.12 -5.43
C ARG A 139 -21.62 -2.10 -4.40
N LEU A 140 -21.88 -1.65 -3.18
CA LEU A 140 -22.47 -2.48 -2.12
C LEU A 140 -23.86 -2.99 -2.51
N ASN A 141 -24.67 -2.16 -3.16
CA ASN A 141 -26.01 -2.54 -3.63
C ASN A 141 -26.01 -3.60 -4.74
N THR A 142 -24.84 -3.95 -5.32
CA THR A 142 -24.76 -5.01 -6.35
C THR A 142 -24.62 -6.41 -5.78
N THR A 143 -24.40 -6.56 -4.48
CA THR A 143 -24.21 -7.87 -3.81
C THR A 143 -24.65 -7.81 -2.36
N LYS A 144 -25.05 -8.97 -1.85
CA LYS A 144 -25.26 -9.17 -0.39
C LYS A 144 -24.02 -9.70 0.34
N GLU A 145 -22.99 -10.07 -0.41
CA GLU A 145 -21.74 -10.54 0.17
C GLU A 145 -20.96 -9.38 0.77
N ASN A 146 -20.13 -9.70 1.75
CA ASN A 146 -19.22 -8.72 2.33
C ASN A 146 -18.20 -8.26 1.28
N VAL A 147 -18.04 -6.94 1.14
CA VAL A 147 -17.10 -6.31 0.20
C VAL A 147 -16.03 -5.57 0.99
N ILE A 148 -14.78 -5.88 0.71
CA ILE A 148 -13.66 -5.16 1.31
C ILE A 148 -13.06 -4.15 0.32
N PHE A 149 -12.99 -2.91 0.73
CA PHE A 149 -12.44 -1.80 -0.04
C PHE A 149 -11.03 -1.47 0.44
N ASN A 150 -10.02 -1.76 -0.36
CA ASN A 150 -8.62 -1.51 -0.04
C ASN A 150 -8.19 -0.11 -0.49
N SER A 151 -7.93 0.78 0.46
CA SER A 151 -7.43 2.13 0.21
C SER A 151 -5.90 2.21 0.11
N GLY A 152 -5.17 1.13 0.43
CA GLY A 152 -3.71 1.09 0.50
C GLY A 152 -3.00 0.54 -0.74
N GLU A 153 -3.71 0.20 -1.83
CA GLU A 153 -3.08 -0.37 -3.02
C GLU A 153 -2.39 0.71 -3.88
N MET A 154 -3.00 1.90 -4.00
CA MET A 154 -2.48 2.98 -4.85
C MET A 154 -1.81 4.12 -4.07
N ALA A 155 -1.79 4.01 -2.73
CA ALA A 155 -1.22 4.96 -1.80
C ALA A 155 -0.91 4.28 -0.46
N ASP A 156 -0.32 4.99 0.47
CA ASP A 156 -0.38 4.63 1.90
C ASP A 156 -1.67 5.21 2.48
N SER A 157 -2.46 4.40 3.15
CA SER A 157 -3.80 4.79 3.60
C SER A 157 -3.82 5.91 4.63
N LEU A 158 -2.77 6.08 5.44
CA LEU A 158 -2.71 7.04 6.55
C LEU A 158 -1.63 8.11 6.42
N ALA A 159 -0.71 7.97 5.46
CA ALA A 159 0.41 8.91 5.34
C ALA A 159 -0.04 10.37 5.15
N LEU A 160 -1.13 10.59 4.43
CA LEU A 160 -1.70 11.91 4.16
C LEU A 160 -2.93 12.25 5.02
N ASP A 161 -3.32 11.42 5.98
CA ASP A 161 -4.57 11.60 6.72
C ASP A 161 -4.60 12.91 7.54
N HIS A 162 -3.43 13.39 7.98
CA HIS A 162 -3.28 14.70 8.63
C HIS A 162 -3.68 15.88 7.73
N LEU A 163 -3.67 15.71 6.40
CA LEU A 163 -4.10 16.70 5.41
C LEU A 163 -5.50 16.41 4.84
N THR A 164 -5.85 15.13 4.68
CA THR A 164 -7.07 14.74 3.97
C THR A 164 -8.24 14.48 4.90
N ARG A 165 -7.98 14.06 6.14
CA ARG A 165 -9.00 13.52 7.05
C ARG A 165 -9.83 12.40 6.43
N ALA A 166 -9.23 11.62 5.54
CA ALA A 166 -9.92 10.51 4.88
C ALA A 166 -10.43 9.48 5.90
N GLY A 167 -9.64 9.19 6.95
CA GLY A 167 -10.09 8.34 8.05
C GLY A 167 -11.40 8.83 8.67
N ARG A 168 -11.48 10.11 9.04
CA ARG A 168 -12.72 10.72 9.59
C ARG A 168 -13.88 10.72 8.60
N GLY A 169 -13.60 10.78 7.31
CA GLY A 169 -14.61 10.75 6.26
C GLY A 169 -15.20 9.35 5.99
N PHE A 170 -14.37 8.32 6.09
CA PHE A 170 -14.75 6.98 5.63
C PHE A 170 -14.88 5.94 6.73
N ILE A 171 -14.15 6.01 7.84
CA ILE A 171 -14.26 5.02 8.92
C ILE A 171 -15.68 4.94 9.48
N PRO A 172 -16.31 6.06 9.93
CA PRO A 172 -17.69 6.00 10.41
C PRO A 172 -18.70 5.66 9.31
N PHE A 173 -18.43 6.06 8.06
CA PHE A 173 -19.27 5.68 6.93
C PHE A 173 -19.32 4.16 6.76
N PHE A 174 -18.18 3.48 6.73
CA PHE A 174 -18.14 2.02 6.67
C PHE A 174 -18.71 1.36 7.93
N GLY A 175 -18.50 1.94 9.11
CA GLY A 175 -19.08 1.48 10.36
C GLY A 175 -20.62 1.44 10.37
N ASN A 176 -21.26 2.18 9.46
CA ASN A 176 -22.71 2.22 9.29
C ASN A 176 -23.21 1.42 8.08
N THR A 177 -22.34 0.69 7.35
CA THR A 177 -22.76 -0.19 6.26
C THR A 177 -23.05 -1.59 6.77
N GLU A 178 -23.92 -2.34 6.08
CA GLU A 178 -24.23 -3.74 6.46
C GLU A 178 -23.12 -4.70 6.04
N ASN A 179 -22.59 -4.52 4.81
CA ASN A 179 -21.68 -5.47 4.16
C ASN A 179 -20.39 -4.84 3.61
N GLY A 180 -20.16 -3.56 3.90
CA GLY A 180 -18.97 -2.83 3.46
C GLY A 180 -17.87 -2.84 4.53
N TYR A 181 -16.62 -3.10 4.13
CA TYR A 181 -15.45 -3.06 5.02
C TYR A 181 -14.35 -2.22 4.41
N LEU A 182 -13.74 -1.36 5.23
CA LEU A 182 -12.56 -0.59 4.84
C LEU A 182 -11.29 -1.31 5.25
N PHE A 183 -10.39 -1.54 4.30
CA PHE A 183 -9.05 -2.04 4.58
C PHE A 183 -8.03 -0.94 4.35
N MET A 184 -7.28 -0.60 5.38
CA MET A 184 -6.24 0.41 5.37
C MET A 184 -4.86 -0.23 5.53
N LEU A 185 -4.01 -0.08 4.52
CA LEU A 185 -2.62 -0.56 4.58
C LEU A 185 -1.67 0.62 4.71
N THR A 186 -0.81 0.61 5.72
CA THR A 186 0.04 1.75 6.02
C THR A 186 1.43 1.39 6.55
N LYS A 187 2.37 2.31 6.36
CA LYS A 187 3.64 2.43 7.10
C LYS A 187 3.63 3.63 8.05
N SER A 188 2.57 4.43 8.00
CA SER A 188 2.46 5.66 8.78
C SER A 188 2.28 5.38 10.27
N ASP A 189 2.68 6.33 11.09
CA ASP A 189 2.35 6.41 12.51
C ASP A 189 1.31 7.50 12.82
N ASN A 190 0.70 8.05 11.77
CA ASN A 190 -0.32 9.10 11.86
C ASN A 190 -1.70 8.47 12.15
N VAL A 191 -1.96 8.21 13.42
CA VAL A 191 -3.17 7.50 13.87
C VAL A 191 -4.05 8.33 14.82
N ASP A 192 -3.53 9.41 15.37
CA ASP A 192 -4.24 10.19 16.41
C ASP A 192 -5.57 10.78 15.91
N GLY A 193 -5.71 10.97 14.59
CA GLY A 193 -6.94 11.43 13.96
C GLY A 193 -8.05 10.40 13.81
N ILE A 194 -7.77 9.12 14.10
CA ILE A 194 -8.71 8.00 13.86
C ILE A 194 -8.99 7.12 15.07
N ILE A 195 -8.27 7.28 16.17
CA ILE A 195 -8.39 6.40 17.35
C ILE A 195 -9.73 6.53 18.09
N ASP A 196 -10.42 7.64 17.91
CA ASP A 196 -11.69 7.99 18.56
C ASP A 196 -12.92 7.76 17.66
N LEU A 197 -12.73 7.18 16.48
CA LEU A 197 -13.80 7.02 15.50
C LEU A 197 -14.60 5.73 15.72
N ASP A 198 -15.89 5.84 15.50
CA ASP A 198 -16.80 4.69 15.54
C ASP A 198 -16.66 3.86 14.25
N HIS A 199 -15.92 2.76 14.36
CA HIS A 199 -15.63 1.87 13.23
C HIS A 199 -16.51 0.62 13.20
N ASN A 200 -17.23 0.29 14.31
CA ASN A 200 -18.11 -0.88 14.44
C ASN A 200 -17.52 -2.21 13.92
N GLY A 201 -16.18 -2.37 13.97
CA GLY A 201 -15.47 -3.53 13.40
C GLY A 201 -15.33 -3.54 11.88
N HIS A 202 -15.90 -2.56 11.15
CA HIS A 202 -15.89 -2.50 9.69
C HIS A 202 -14.62 -1.87 9.10
N THR A 203 -13.65 -1.51 9.92
CA THR A 203 -12.35 -1.01 9.44
C THR A 203 -11.22 -1.88 9.96
N VAL A 204 -10.48 -2.49 9.06
CA VAL A 204 -9.30 -3.31 9.35
C VAL A 204 -8.06 -2.51 9.00
N ILE A 205 -7.10 -2.41 9.93
CA ILE A 205 -5.85 -1.67 9.67
C ILE A 205 -4.67 -2.64 9.68
N ALA A 206 -3.90 -2.60 8.60
CA ALA A 206 -2.71 -3.42 8.41
C ALA A 206 -1.44 -2.57 8.39
N TRP A 207 -0.45 -2.93 9.21
CA TRP A 207 0.86 -2.30 9.16
C TRP A 207 1.85 -3.09 8.35
N SER A 208 2.46 -2.43 7.36
CA SER A 208 3.71 -2.90 6.77
C SER A 208 4.85 -2.68 7.77
N MET A 209 5.32 -3.77 8.37
CA MET A 209 6.49 -3.79 9.24
C MET A 209 7.70 -4.32 8.48
N ASN A 210 8.88 -3.93 8.90
CA ASN A 210 10.13 -4.52 8.44
C ASN A 210 11.18 -4.47 9.54
N ASN A 211 12.25 -5.25 9.39
CA ASN A 211 13.41 -5.14 10.27
C ASN A 211 13.90 -3.69 10.32
N ALA A 212 14.36 -3.24 11.50
CA ALA A 212 14.73 -1.84 11.70
C ALA A 212 15.89 -1.38 10.80
N ALA A 213 16.86 -2.25 10.49
CA ALA A 213 17.96 -1.93 9.58
C ALA A 213 17.47 -1.81 8.13
N VAL A 214 16.65 -2.78 7.67
CA VAL A 214 16.04 -2.78 6.34
C VAL A 214 15.14 -1.55 6.17
N SER A 215 14.30 -1.26 7.14
CA SER A 215 13.41 -0.11 7.12
C SER A 215 14.18 1.21 7.02
N ARG A 216 15.23 1.37 7.81
CA ARG A 216 16.08 2.57 7.78
C ARG A 216 16.78 2.74 6.44
N LYS A 217 17.24 1.65 5.86
CA LYS A 217 18.04 1.68 4.63
C LYS A 217 17.19 1.93 3.38
N TYR A 218 16.04 1.28 3.26
CA TYR A 218 15.30 1.24 2.01
C TYR A 218 13.90 1.88 2.06
N GLU A 219 13.36 2.21 3.25
CA GLU A 219 12.03 2.83 3.38
C GLU A 219 12.16 4.32 3.75
N ILE A 220 12.86 5.06 2.89
CA ILE A 220 13.22 6.46 3.11
C ILE A 220 11.97 7.31 3.33
N GLY A 221 12.00 8.11 4.38
CA GLY A 221 10.91 8.99 4.78
C GLY A 221 9.76 8.31 5.51
N ALA A 222 9.69 6.97 5.52
CA ALA A 222 8.70 6.27 6.31
C ALA A 222 9.09 6.25 7.81
N PRO A 223 8.11 6.25 8.74
CA PRO A 223 8.39 6.13 10.17
C PRO A 223 9.21 4.88 10.49
N PRO A 224 10.16 4.94 11.43
CA PRO A 224 10.95 3.78 11.83
C PRO A 224 10.07 2.71 12.50
N PHE A 225 10.53 1.46 12.50
CA PHE A 225 9.83 0.29 13.01
C PHE A 225 9.15 0.52 14.37
N LYS A 226 9.87 1.05 15.34
CA LYS A 226 9.35 1.29 16.72
C LYS A 226 8.14 2.25 16.73
N ARG A 227 8.14 3.28 15.88
CA ARG A 227 7.02 4.22 15.78
C ARG A 227 5.80 3.57 15.13
N ARG A 228 6.00 2.75 14.09
CA ARG A 228 4.91 1.96 13.48
C ARG A 228 4.30 0.99 14.48
N LEU A 229 5.14 0.32 15.26
CA LEU A 229 4.68 -0.64 16.27
C LEU A 229 3.87 0.05 17.38
N ALA A 230 4.34 1.23 17.84
CA ALA A 230 3.60 2.03 18.81
C ALA A 230 2.24 2.52 18.26
N ALA A 231 2.18 2.90 16.99
CA ALA A 231 0.94 3.27 16.32
C ALA A 231 -0.03 2.07 16.19
N ALA A 232 0.48 0.91 15.79
CA ALA A 232 -0.31 -0.32 15.73
C ALA A 232 -0.89 -0.70 17.11
N LYS A 233 -0.11 -0.55 18.18
CA LYS A 233 -0.56 -0.77 19.56
C LYS A 233 -1.69 0.21 19.97
N LYS A 234 -1.58 1.49 19.60
CA LYS A 234 -2.64 2.48 19.85
C LYS A 234 -3.95 2.07 19.15
N ILE A 235 -3.87 1.67 17.91
CA ILE A 235 -5.02 1.28 17.09
C ILE A 235 -5.67 -0.01 17.63
N GLN A 236 -4.87 -1.01 18.02
CA GLN A 236 -5.42 -2.21 18.63
C GLN A 236 -6.13 -1.91 19.96
N LYS A 237 -5.57 -1.01 20.79
CA LYS A 237 -6.24 -0.54 22.01
C LYS A 237 -7.54 0.22 21.77
N ALA A 238 -7.67 0.88 20.62
CA ALA A 238 -8.89 1.55 20.17
C ALA A 238 -9.93 0.56 19.57
N GLY A 239 -9.66 -0.76 19.61
CA GLY A 239 -10.59 -1.80 19.20
C GLY A 239 -10.58 -2.17 17.73
N TYR A 240 -9.71 -1.57 16.91
CA TYR A 240 -9.62 -1.93 15.48
C TYR A 240 -9.02 -3.32 15.28
N PRO A 241 -9.59 -4.14 14.39
CA PRO A 241 -8.92 -5.33 13.87
C PRO A 241 -7.55 -4.98 13.30
N LEU A 242 -6.50 -5.65 13.81
CA LEU A 242 -5.10 -5.36 13.44
C LEU A 242 -4.52 -6.50 12.61
N ARG A 243 -3.87 -6.16 11.50
CA ARG A 243 -3.06 -7.08 10.68
C ARG A 243 -1.64 -6.57 10.54
N ILE A 244 -0.69 -7.49 10.40
CA ILE A 244 0.73 -7.17 10.16
C ILE A 244 1.13 -7.73 8.79
N ARG A 245 1.94 -6.96 8.07
CA ARG A 245 2.60 -7.42 6.84
C ARG A 245 4.10 -7.34 7.02
N LEU A 246 4.77 -8.47 6.90
CA LEU A 246 6.22 -8.56 6.69
C LEU A 246 6.44 -8.78 5.19
N ASP A 247 6.33 -7.71 4.42
CA ASP A 247 6.38 -7.72 2.96
C ASP A 247 7.02 -6.41 2.45
N PRO A 248 8.25 -6.49 1.92
CA PRO A 248 9.04 -7.70 1.70
C PRO A 248 9.95 -8.09 2.88
N ILE A 249 10.15 -9.38 3.08
CA ILE A 249 11.28 -9.92 3.82
C ILE A 249 12.50 -9.91 2.88
N ILE A 250 13.60 -9.29 3.32
CA ILE A 250 14.82 -9.15 2.54
C ILE A 250 15.94 -9.93 3.22
N PRO A 251 16.50 -10.97 2.59
CA PRO A 251 17.66 -11.65 3.12
C PRO A 251 18.93 -10.76 3.01
N PHE A 252 19.73 -10.74 4.05
CA PHE A 252 21.05 -10.12 4.17
C PHE A 252 21.86 -10.92 5.21
N ASP A 253 23.13 -10.64 5.39
CA ASP A 253 23.94 -11.36 6.39
C ASP A 253 23.35 -11.18 7.80
N GLY A 254 23.02 -12.30 8.48
CA GLY A 254 22.35 -12.27 9.79
C GLY A 254 20.84 -11.97 9.75
N TRP A 255 20.19 -12.06 8.58
CA TRP A 255 18.76 -11.74 8.44
C TRP A 255 17.86 -12.61 9.32
N LYS A 256 18.20 -13.87 9.56
CA LYS A 256 17.36 -14.78 10.35
C LYS A 256 17.24 -14.28 11.80
N GLU A 257 18.36 -13.97 12.43
CA GLU A 257 18.42 -13.43 13.79
C GLU A 257 17.69 -12.08 13.86
N ALA A 258 17.93 -11.22 12.89
CA ALA A 258 17.32 -9.90 12.81
C ALA A 258 15.79 -9.96 12.65
N TYR A 259 15.25 -10.84 11.81
CA TYR A 259 13.80 -11.01 11.66
C TYR A 259 13.17 -11.78 12.81
N ALA A 260 13.89 -12.76 13.43
CA ALA A 260 13.43 -13.41 14.65
C ALA A 260 13.21 -12.39 15.78
N GLN A 261 14.16 -11.46 15.97
CA GLN A 261 14.02 -10.39 16.94
C GLN A 261 12.87 -9.44 16.59
N THR A 262 12.70 -9.09 15.30
CA THR A 262 11.61 -8.23 14.83
C THR A 262 10.24 -8.88 15.12
N ILE A 263 10.09 -10.16 14.81
CA ILE A 263 8.86 -10.92 15.07
C ILE A 263 8.57 -10.97 16.58
N LYS A 264 9.57 -11.29 17.40
CA LYS A 264 9.45 -11.27 18.85
C LYS A 264 8.96 -9.92 19.38
N GLU A 265 9.53 -8.81 18.89
CA GLU A 265 9.13 -7.47 19.30
C GLU A 265 7.70 -7.13 18.89
N ILE A 266 7.25 -7.55 17.70
CA ILE A 266 5.86 -7.36 17.25
C ILE A 266 4.91 -8.05 18.23
N PHE A 267 5.10 -9.35 18.50
CA PHE A 267 4.20 -10.13 19.34
C PHE A 267 4.28 -9.81 20.84
N ALA A 268 5.35 -9.16 21.29
CA ALA A 268 5.43 -8.61 22.64
C ALA A 268 4.54 -7.37 22.84
N GLU A 269 4.20 -6.65 21.78
CA GLU A 269 3.49 -5.38 21.86
C GLU A 269 2.04 -5.45 21.34
N VAL A 270 1.77 -6.32 20.35
CA VAL A 270 0.46 -6.44 19.69
C VAL A 270 0.10 -7.89 19.40
N ALA A 271 -1.20 -8.18 19.32
CA ALA A 271 -1.76 -9.48 18.94
C ALA A 271 -2.53 -9.33 17.60
N PRO A 272 -1.86 -9.40 16.47
CA PRO A 272 -2.54 -9.29 15.18
C PRO A 272 -3.40 -10.52 14.90
N GLU A 273 -4.57 -10.32 14.27
CA GLU A 273 -5.43 -11.42 13.82
C GLU A 273 -4.78 -12.22 12.67
N ARG A 274 -3.89 -11.58 11.93
CA ARG A 274 -3.21 -12.16 10.77
C ARG A 274 -1.85 -11.51 10.51
N VAL A 275 -0.90 -12.35 10.05
CA VAL A 275 0.37 -11.90 9.48
C VAL A 275 0.43 -12.31 8.02
N THR A 276 0.72 -11.35 7.13
CA THR A 276 0.97 -11.62 5.72
C THR A 276 2.46 -11.52 5.44
N LEU A 277 3.01 -12.56 4.82
CA LEU A 277 4.42 -12.65 4.44
C LEU A 277 4.58 -12.39 2.94
N GLY A 278 5.67 -11.74 2.57
CA GLY A 278 6.07 -11.57 1.18
C GLY A 278 7.57 -11.40 1.05
N THR A 279 8.11 -11.78 -0.11
CA THR A 279 9.51 -11.52 -0.48
C THR A 279 9.57 -10.41 -1.51
N LEU A 280 10.78 -9.92 -1.83
CA LEU A 280 10.97 -8.94 -2.90
C LEU A 280 10.39 -9.45 -4.23
N ARG A 281 9.59 -8.61 -4.86
CA ARG A 281 8.99 -8.88 -6.17
C ARG A 281 8.96 -7.58 -6.98
N PHE A 282 9.41 -7.65 -8.21
CA PHE A 282 9.42 -6.52 -9.12
C PHE A 282 8.75 -6.85 -10.44
N GLU A 283 8.00 -5.91 -10.99
CA GLU A 283 7.60 -5.99 -12.38
C GLU A 283 8.85 -5.95 -13.28
N LYS A 284 8.81 -6.61 -14.44
CA LYS A 284 9.92 -6.67 -15.39
C LYS A 284 10.48 -5.27 -15.71
N GLY A 285 9.61 -4.27 -15.89
CA GLY A 285 10.05 -2.90 -16.16
C GLY A 285 10.86 -2.30 -15.01
N PHE A 286 10.45 -2.58 -13.77
CA PHE A 286 11.16 -2.12 -12.56
C PHE A 286 12.53 -2.82 -12.44
N TYR A 287 12.55 -4.13 -12.64
CA TYR A 287 13.78 -4.91 -12.63
C TYR A 287 14.81 -4.40 -13.65
N ASN A 288 14.35 -4.10 -14.87
CA ASN A 288 15.21 -3.60 -15.93
C ASN A 288 15.78 -2.19 -15.65
N MET A 289 15.09 -1.38 -14.86
CA MET A 289 15.50 -0.01 -14.50
C MET A 289 16.20 0.06 -13.14
N ARG A 290 16.52 -1.07 -12.50
CA ARG A 290 17.04 -1.13 -11.13
C ARG A 290 18.25 -0.24 -10.85
N ASN A 291 19.12 -0.03 -11.85
CA ASN A 291 20.31 0.80 -11.69
C ASN A 291 20.05 2.31 -11.78
N SER A 292 18.84 2.73 -12.13
CA SER A 292 18.51 4.15 -12.40
C SER A 292 17.37 4.72 -11.55
N ILE A 293 16.71 3.90 -10.70
CA ILE A 293 15.52 4.35 -9.97
C ILE A 293 15.60 4.19 -8.45
N PHE A 294 16.70 3.62 -7.93
CA PHE A 294 16.91 3.51 -6.48
C PHE A 294 17.61 4.73 -5.91
N THR A 295 17.22 5.07 -4.68
CA THR A 295 17.74 6.24 -3.96
C THR A 295 18.89 5.89 -3.02
N THR A 296 19.04 4.64 -2.62
CA THR A 296 19.93 4.19 -1.52
C THR A 296 21.17 3.44 -1.96
N GLY A 297 21.55 3.51 -3.24
CA GLY A 297 22.82 2.94 -3.70
C GLY A 297 22.80 1.43 -4.00
N ALA A 298 23.96 0.84 -4.11
CA ALA A 298 24.23 -0.33 -4.94
C ALA A 298 23.72 -1.69 -4.46
N ASP A 299 23.39 -1.89 -3.18
CA ASP A 299 23.13 -3.27 -2.72
C ASP A 299 21.71 -3.82 -3.03
N LEU A 300 20.70 -2.98 -3.18
CA LEU A 300 19.42 -3.52 -3.63
C LEU A 300 19.48 -4.08 -5.06
N PRO A 301 20.13 -3.41 -6.04
CA PRO A 301 20.46 -4.01 -7.32
C PRO A 301 21.23 -5.34 -7.22
N GLN A 302 22.20 -5.46 -6.30
CA GLN A 302 22.94 -6.72 -6.08
C GLN A 302 22.04 -7.85 -5.58
N ILE A 303 21.18 -7.56 -4.59
CA ILE A 303 20.17 -8.53 -4.12
C ILE A 303 19.25 -8.96 -5.27
N MET A 304 18.94 -8.04 -6.20
CA MET A 304 18.12 -8.34 -7.36
C MET A 304 18.82 -9.21 -8.41
N GLU A 305 20.15 -9.33 -8.41
CA GLU A 305 20.87 -10.23 -9.31
C GLU A 305 20.54 -11.71 -9.07
N GLU A 306 20.15 -12.06 -7.82
CA GLU A 306 19.66 -13.41 -7.50
C GLU A 306 18.24 -13.69 -8.01
N MET A 307 17.56 -12.69 -8.59
CA MET A 307 16.17 -12.81 -9.00
C MET A 307 16.03 -13.26 -10.45
N SER A 308 15.01 -14.05 -10.67
CA SER A 308 14.59 -14.53 -11.97
C SER A 308 13.08 -14.33 -12.17
N PRO A 309 12.55 -14.50 -13.39
CA PRO A 309 11.11 -14.52 -13.58
C PRO A 309 10.46 -15.56 -12.66
N MET A 310 9.46 -15.15 -11.89
CA MET A 310 8.74 -16.06 -10.96
C MET A 310 8.09 -17.24 -11.67
N PHE A 311 7.72 -17.02 -12.93
CA PHE A 311 7.14 -18.06 -13.78
C PHE A 311 7.80 -18.02 -15.15
N PRO A 312 8.08 -19.18 -15.75
CA PRO A 312 8.57 -19.22 -17.12
C PRO A 312 7.56 -18.53 -18.05
N PRO A 313 8.03 -17.89 -19.12
CA PRO A 313 7.16 -17.32 -20.13
C PRO A 313 6.20 -18.41 -20.63
N LYS A 314 4.89 -18.12 -20.63
CA LYS A 314 3.94 -19.02 -21.30
C LYS A 314 4.27 -19.00 -22.79
N MET A 315 4.56 -20.16 -23.36
CA MET A 315 4.83 -20.34 -24.79
C MET A 315 3.65 -19.89 -25.67
N PHE A 316 2.44 -19.73 -25.08
CA PHE A 316 1.21 -19.36 -25.76
C PHE A 316 0.35 -18.38 -24.96
N SER A 317 0.93 -17.36 -24.32
CA SER A 317 0.04 -16.38 -23.71
C SER A 317 -0.50 -15.46 -24.80
N ALA A 318 -1.79 -15.57 -25.06
CA ALA A 318 -2.58 -14.59 -25.82
C ALA A 318 -2.62 -13.20 -25.14
N SER A 319 -1.86 -13.00 -24.07
CA SER A 319 -1.67 -11.70 -23.45
C SER A 319 -0.90 -10.82 -24.42
N LYS A 320 -1.61 -9.84 -25.01
CA LYS A 320 -1.05 -8.80 -25.88
C LYS A 320 0.02 -7.94 -25.19
N ASN A 321 0.44 -8.28 -23.95
CA ASN A 321 1.40 -7.51 -23.20
C ASN A 321 2.58 -8.39 -22.71
N PRO A 322 3.67 -8.51 -23.50
CA PRO A 322 4.87 -9.27 -23.12
C PRO A 322 5.63 -8.66 -21.92
N LYS A 323 5.12 -7.58 -21.34
CA LYS A 323 5.71 -6.87 -20.20
C LYS A 323 5.24 -7.39 -18.84
N SER A 324 4.26 -8.29 -18.78
CA SER A 324 3.70 -8.83 -17.54
C SER A 324 4.50 -10.04 -17.06
N GLY A 325 5.52 -9.83 -16.30
CA GLY A 325 6.24 -10.87 -15.58
C GLY A 325 6.81 -10.27 -14.31
N LYS A 326 6.68 -10.99 -13.20
CA LYS A 326 7.34 -10.60 -11.95
C LYS A 326 8.66 -11.33 -11.81
N TYR A 327 9.65 -10.62 -11.34
CA TYR A 327 10.94 -11.13 -10.91
C TYR A 327 10.95 -11.25 -9.39
N SER A 328 11.47 -12.34 -8.88
CA SER A 328 11.67 -12.60 -7.45
C SER A 328 12.80 -13.62 -7.26
N PHE A 329 13.12 -13.93 -6.02
CA PHE A 329 14.00 -15.07 -5.70
C PHE A 329 13.44 -16.37 -6.24
N SER A 330 14.30 -17.39 -6.36
CA SER A 330 13.88 -18.75 -6.73
C SER A 330 12.80 -19.26 -5.77
N GLU A 331 11.98 -20.18 -6.24
CA GLU A 331 10.90 -20.77 -5.44
C GLU A 331 11.43 -21.44 -4.16
N SER A 332 12.57 -22.12 -4.27
CA SER A 332 13.25 -22.72 -3.11
C SER A 332 13.66 -21.66 -2.07
N ARG A 333 14.24 -20.55 -2.54
CA ARG A 333 14.67 -19.46 -1.66
C ARG A 333 13.49 -18.78 -0.99
N ARG A 334 12.40 -18.53 -1.71
CA ARG A 334 11.17 -17.97 -1.14
C ARG A 334 10.58 -18.91 -0.10
N SER A 335 10.52 -20.20 -0.38
CA SER A 335 10.02 -21.21 0.57
C SER A 335 10.87 -21.29 1.83
N GLU A 336 12.20 -21.17 1.73
CA GLU A 336 13.11 -21.10 2.89
C GLU A 336 12.78 -19.89 3.77
N ILE A 337 12.65 -18.70 3.15
CA ILE A 337 12.33 -17.45 3.86
C ILE A 337 10.98 -17.57 4.59
N PHE A 338 9.96 -18.10 3.92
CA PHE A 338 8.64 -18.24 4.52
C PHE A 338 8.61 -19.31 5.63
N LYS A 339 9.24 -20.48 5.44
CA LYS A 339 9.36 -21.51 6.49
C LYS A 339 10.01 -20.96 7.75
N PHE A 340 11.08 -20.18 7.57
CA PHE A 340 11.73 -19.51 8.71
C PHE A 340 10.74 -18.54 9.41
N ALA A 341 10.12 -17.63 8.68
CA ALA A 341 9.22 -16.64 9.28
C ALA A 341 8.00 -17.30 9.95
N ILE A 342 7.40 -18.32 9.33
CA ILE A 342 6.30 -19.10 9.90
C ILE A 342 6.73 -19.75 11.22
N LYS A 343 7.88 -20.42 11.23
CA LYS A 343 8.43 -21.03 12.45
C LYS A 343 8.61 -20.02 13.58
N GLU A 344 9.15 -18.85 13.26
CA GLU A 344 9.35 -17.80 14.28
C GLU A 344 8.03 -17.24 14.79
N ILE A 345 7.05 -16.99 13.90
CA ILE A 345 5.71 -16.52 14.30
C ILE A 345 5.03 -17.54 15.22
N ARG A 346 5.11 -18.83 14.90
CA ARG A 346 4.47 -19.92 15.67
C ARG A 346 5.04 -20.10 17.08
N LYS A 347 6.20 -19.50 17.39
CA LYS A 347 6.69 -19.44 18.78
C LYS A 347 5.90 -18.46 19.66
N HIS A 348 5.13 -17.55 19.04
CA HIS A 348 4.47 -16.45 19.73
C HIS A 348 2.95 -16.43 19.55
N SER A 349 2.42 -17.02 18.47
CA SER A 349 1.00 -16.92 18.15
C SER A 349 0.54 -17.98 17.15
N ASP A 350 -0.71 -18.40 17.31
CA ASP A 350 -1.45 -19.23 16.33
C ASP A 350 -2.25 -18.38 15.34
N CYS A 351 -1.99 -17.07 15.27
CA CYS A 351 -2.67 -16.18 14.35
C CYS A 351 -2.57 -16.70 12.90
N ARG A 352 -3.50 -16.28 12.06
CA ARG A 352 -3.49 -16.68 10.65
C ARG A 352 -2.26 -16.14 9.93
N ILE A 353 -1.68 -16.97 9.05
CA ILE A 353 -0.55 -16.58 8.20
C ILE A 353 -0.98 -16.73 6.75
N ALA A 354 -0.71 -15.71 5.95
CA ALA A 354 -0.96 -15.69 4.51
C ALA A 354 0.31 -15.31 3.75
N LEU A 355 0.41 -15.74 2.49
CA LEU A 355 1.47 -15.33 1.58
C LEU A 355 0.93 -14.33 0.57
N CYS A 356 1.67 -13.26 0.30
CA CYS A 356 1.27 -12.24 -0.66
C CYS A 356 1.72 -12.57 -2.07
N LYS A 357 0.77 -12.78 -2.98
CA LYS A 357 1.03 -12.97 -4.44
C LYS A 357 2.03 -14.11 -4.70
N GLU A 358 1.83 -15.26 -4.05
CA GLU A 358 2.65 -16.46 -4.23
C GLU A 358 1.93 -17.55 -5.03
N SER A 359 2.70 -18.50 -5.58
CA SER A 359 2.15 -19.68 -6.27
C SER A 359 1.54 -20.68 -5.28
N ALA A 360 0.60 -21.50 -5.75
CA ALA A 360 0.03 -22.61 -4.98
C ALA A 360 1.13 -23.54 -4.46
N ASP A 361 2.12 -23.85 -5.29
CA ASP A 361 3.24 -24.74 -4.95
C ASP A 361 4.05 -24.21 -3.74
N VAL A 362 4.26 -22.90 -3.65
CA VAL A 362 4.94 -22.30 -2.48
C VAL A 362 4.08 -22.40 -1.24
N TRP A 363 2.76 -22.18 -1.35
CA TRP A 363 1.84 -22.37 -0.22
C TRP A 363 1.90 -23.78 0.35
N GLU A 364 1.82 -24.79 -0.53
CA GLU A 364 1.92 -26.20 -0.16
C GLU A 364 3.28 -26.52 0.48
N ARG A 365 4.38 -26.10 -0.15
CA ARG A 365 5.75 -26.37 0.34
C ARG A 365 6.01 -25.80 1.73
N VAL A 366 5.33 -24.76 2.13
CA VAL A 366 5.49 -24.16 3.47
C VAL A 366 4.46 -24.65 4.46
N GLY A 367 3.57 -25.57 4.06
CA GLY A 367 2.57 -26.20 4.91
C GLY A 367 1.39 -25.28 5.27
N LEU A 368 1.08 -24.30 4.42
CA LEU A 368 -0.08 -23.44 4.58
C LEU A 368 -1.24 -23.91 3.69
N ASP A 369 -2.43 -23.94 4.27
CA ASP A 369 -3.65 -24.32 3.58
C ASP A 369 -4.13 -23.19 2.65
N LEU A 370 -4.12 -23.48 1.35
CA LEU A 370 -4.53 -22.54 0.31
C LEU A 370 -6.04 -22.25 0.35
N SER A 371 -6.87 -23.18 0.80
CA SER A 371 -8.32 -23.00 0.94
C SER A 371 -8.68 -21.91 1.97
N ARG A 372 -7.75 -21.64 2.88
CA ARG A 372 -7.82 -20.56 3.87
C ARG A 372 -7.05 -19.30 3.44
N CYS A 373 -6.73 -19.21 2.14
CA CYS A 373 -6.07 -18.04 1.61
C CYS A 373 -7.00 -16.85 1.65
N SER A 374 -6.92 -16.14 2.72
CA SER A 374 -7.33 -14.77 2.76
C SER A 374 -6.07 -13.94 2.91
N CYS A 375 -5.64 -13.35 1.82
CA CYS A 375 -4.60 -12.34 1.80
C CYS A 375 -4.96 -11.21 2.78
N ALA A 376 -3.96 -10.42 3.22
CA ALA A 376 -4.20 -9.26 4.08
C ALA A 376 -5.30 -8.31 3.58
N CYS A 377 -5.62 -8.38 2.31
CA CYS A 377 -6.61 -7.53 1.64
C CYS A 377 -8.03 -8.11 1.65
N GLN A 378 -8.29 -9.21 2.38
CA GLN A 378 -9.61 -9.82 2.42
C GLN A 378 -10.08 -10.12 3.83
N LEU A 379 -11.41 -10.13 3.98
CA LEU A 379 -12.10 -10.82 5.07
C LEU A 379 -11.92 -12.31 4.87
N ASP A 380 -12.07 -13.07 5.92
CA ASP A 380 -11.91 -14.52 5.85
C ASP A 380 -12.88 -15.16 4.85
N TYR A 381 -12.35 -16.01 3.99
CA TYR A 381 -13.16 -16.75 3.02
C TYR A 381 -14.22 -17.62 3.72
N ALA A 382 -13.90 -18.18 4.90
CA ALA A 382 -14.83 -18.96 5.70
C ALA A 382 -15.95 -18.12 6.32
N GLU A 383 -15.69 -16.87 6.70
CA GLU A 383 -16.71 -15.94 7.21
C GLU A 383 -17.55 -15.34 6.08
N MET A 384 -17.04 -15.29 4.85
CA MET A 384 -17.80 -14.87 3.66
C MET A 384 -18.81 -15.92 3.22
N ILE A 385 -18.57 -17.22 3.51
CA ILE A 385 -19.46 -18.33 3.13
C ILE A 385 -20.48 -18.62 4.22
N SER A 386 -20.23 -18.23 5.47
CA SER A 386 -21.06 -18.59 6.63
C SER A 386 -22.02 -17.48 7.08
N ARG A 387 -22.11 -16.39 6.36
CA ARG A 387 -23.07 -15.29 6.56
C ARG A 387 -23.81 -15.00 5.25
#